data_352dbee5c47344a5e2457b6f68fbb81a
#
_entry.id   352dbee5c47344a5e2457b6f68fbb81a
#
_cell.length_a   1.000
_cell.length_b   1.000
_cell.length_c   1.000
_cell.angle_alpha   90.00
_cell.angle_beta   90.00
_cell.angle_gamma   90.00
#
_symmetry.space_group_name_H-M   'P 1'
#
loop_
_entity.id
_entity.type
_entity.pdbx_description
1 polymer ?
#
loop_
_entity_poly.entity_id
_entity_poly.type
_entity_poly.pdbx_seq_one_letter_code
_entity_poly.pdbx_strand_id
1 'polypeptide(L)'
;TVVEALDKLLAVNGPICSANKEMLLELIPFKGVRAVCGAKVTGYKDGQLSYEKDGAAASIPADSVILAVGYREEKSLYEQLQFKVPDIYLLGDAKNVSNIMYAIWDAFEVANHLD
;
A
#
# COMPACT_ATOMS: atom_id res chain seq x y z
N THR A 1 2.98 17.50 1.93
CA THR A 1 1.53 17.17 1.98
C THR A 1 1.32 15.70 1.70
N VAL A 2 0.39 15.06 2.41
CA VAL A 2 -0.14 13.72 2.10
C VAL A 2 -1.53 13.89 1.52
N VAL A 3 -1.80 13.26 0.38
CA VAL A 3 -3.15 13.17 -0.22
C VAL A 3 -3.63 11.74 -0.07
N GLU A 4 -4.72 11.53 0.63
CA GLU A 4 -5.25 10.23 1.01
C GLU A 4 -6.68 10.06 0.49
N ALA A 5 -6.95 8.98 -0.19
CA ALA A 5 -8.28 8.67 -0.73
C ALA A 5 -9.29 8.32 0.36
N LEU A 6 -8.84 7.75 1.47
CA LEU A 6 -9.68 7.43 2.61
C LEU A 6 -10.00 8.69 3.44
N ASP A 7 -11.06 8.63 4.22
CA ASP A 7 -11.51 9.75 5.08
C ASP A 7 -10.52 10.12 6.19
N LYS A 8 -9.62 9.21 6.53
CA LYS A 8 -8.61 9.40 7.58
C LYS A 8 -7.28 8.79 7.17
N LEU A 9 -6.18 9.38 7.65
CA LEU A 9 -4.85 8.80 7.55
C LEU A 9 -4.80 7.45 8.28
N LEU A 10 -4.07 6.49 7.71
CA LEU A 10 -3.84 5.17 8.30
C LEU A 10 -5.16 4.43 8.65
N ALA A 11 -6.23 4.70 7.88
CA ALA A 11 -7.54 4.06 8.08
C ALA A 11 -7.62 2.65 7.49
N VAL A 12 -6.60 2.19 6.77
CA VAL A 12 -6.55 0.82 6.25
C VAL A 12 -6.52 -0.21 7.38
N ASN A 13 -7.27 -1.27 7.23
CA ASN A 13 -7.25 -2.43 8.12
C ASN A 13 -6.03 -3.33 7.81
N GLY A 14 -4.86 -2.73 7.68
CA GLY A 14 -3.61 -3.45 7.44
C GLY A 14 -2.90 -3.80 8.76
N PRO A 15 -1.94 -4.70 8.74
CA PRO A 15 -1.18 -5.11 9.91
C PRO A 15 -0.14 -4.04 10.32
N ILE A 16 -0.62 -2.88 10.73
CA ILE A 16 0.21 -1.87 11.37
C ILE A 16 0.11 -2.00 12.88
N CYS A 17 1.26 -2.02 13.57
CA CYS A 17 1.28 -2.00 15.02
C CYS A 17 0.59 -0.73 15.54
N SER A 18 -0.31 -0.87 16.53
CA SER A 18 -1.09 0.26 17.09
C SER A 18 -0.19 1.38 17.60
N ALA A 19 0.88 1.05 18.32
CA ALA A 19 1.84 2.05 18.82
C ALA A 19 2.49 2.85 17.68
N ASN A 20 2.86 2.20 16.57
CA ASN A 20 3.39 2.89 15.41
C ASN A 20 2.35 3.79 14.73
N LYS A 21 1.10 3.33 14.68
CA LYS A 21 -0.01 4.12 14.12
C LYS A 21 -0.27 5.37 14.95
N GLU A 22 -0.34 5.23 16.26
CA GLU A 22 -0.54 6.37 17.19
C GLU A 22 0.61 7.36 17.06
N MET A 23 1.85 6.89 17.14
CA MET A 23 3.03 7.74 16.95
C MET A 23 3.01 8.50 15.61
N LEU A 24 2.65 7.86 14.50
CA LEU A 24 2.58 8.52 13.19
C LEU A 24 1.48 9.57 13.14
N LEU A 25 0.31 9.31 13.74
CA LEU A 25 -0.78 10.28 13.79
C LEU A 25 -0.44 11.53 14.62
N GLU A 26 0.44 11.39 15.61
CA GLU A 26 0.97 12.53 16.37
C GLU A 26 2.12 13.23 15.62
N LEU A 27 3.02 12.46 15.00
CA LEU A 27 4.21 12.98 14.33
C LEU A 27 3.88 13.80 13.07
N ILE A 28 2.89 13.38 12.30
CA ILE A 28 2.49 14.05 11.06
C ILE A 28 2.14 15.53 11.29
N PRO A 29 1.21 15.89 12.18
CA PRO A 29 0.93 17.30 12.48
C PRO A 29 2.10 17.99 13.20
N PHE A 30 2.81 17.30 14.09
CA PHE A 30 3.99 17.86 14.77
C PHE A 30 5.07 18.31 13.79
N LYS A 31 5.28 17.56 12.71
CA LYS A 31 6.22 17.91 11.62
C LYS A 31 5.63 18.90 10.60
N GLY A 32 4.45 19.44 10.84
CA GLY A 32 3.80 20.37 9.92
C GLY A 32 3.38 19.73 8.59
N VAL A 33 3.25 18.42 8.53
CA VAL A 33 2.80 17.72 7.32
C VAL A 33 1.30 17.89 7.17
N ARG A 34 0.88 18.57 6.10
CA ARG A 34 -0.53 18.75 5.77
C ARG A 34 -1.12 17.43 5.26
N ALA A 35 -2.28 17.05 5.75
CA ALA A 35 -3.07 15.92 5.26
C ALA A 35 -4.34 16.40 4.54
N VAL A 36 -4.61 15.83 3.36
CA VAL A 36 -5.84 16.05 2.57
C VAL A 36 -6.47 14.66 2.41
N CYS A 37 -7.41 14.33 3.29
CA CYS A 37 -8.13 13.06 3.29
C CYS A 37 -9.45 13.16 2.52
N GLY A 38 -10.02 12.01 2.11
CA GLY A 38 -11.19 11.94 1.23
C GLY A 38 -10.90 12.51 -0.16
N ALA A 39 -9.63 12.42 -0.61
CA ALA A 39 -9.16 13.07 -1.83
C ALA A 39 -8.52 12.04 -2.78
N LYS A 40 -9.11 11.86 -3.94
CA LYS A 40 -8.63 10.94 -4.97
C LYS A 40 -7.71 11.67 -5.94
N VAL A 41 -6.45 11.28 -5.99
CA VAL A 41 -5.49 11.82 -6.97
C VAL A 41 -5.93 11.45 -8.39
N THR A 42 -5.98 12.43 -9.26
CA THR A 42 -6.40 12.29 -10.67
C THR A 42 -5.25 12.43 -11.66
N GLY A 43 -4.14 13.07 -11.27
CA GLY A 43 -2.98 13.19 -12.12
C GLY A 43 -1.89 14.11 -11.56
N TYR A 44 -0.75 14.11 -12.25
CA TYR A 44 0.34 15.03 -12.00
C TYR A 44 0.84 15.57 -13.32
N LYS A 45 0.87 16.89 -13.46
CA LYS A 45 1.35 17.56 -14.66
C LYS A 45 1.89 18.94 -14.32
N ASP A 46 2.98 19.35 -14.97
CA ASP A 46 3.56 20.68 -14.90
C ASP A 46 3.77 21.20 -13.45
N GLY A 47 4.27 20.33 -12.56
CA GLY A 47 4.50 20.68 -11.16
C GLY A 47 3.23 20.78 -10.30
N GLN A 48 2.09 20.31 -10.80
CA GLN A 48 0.81 20.32 -10.09
C GLN A 48 0.27 18.89 -9.90
N LEU A 49 -0.01 18.51 -8.65
CA LEU A 49 -0.77 17.32 -8.32
C LEU A 49 -2.25 17.65 -8.27
N SER A 50 -3.02 17.04 -9.17
CA SER A 50 -4.48 17.22 -9.24
C SER A 50 -5.19 16.13 -8.46
N TYR A 51 -6.24 16.48 -7.76
CA TYR A 51 -7.11 15.56 -7.04
C TYR A 51 -8.56 16.03 -7.04
N GLU A 52 -9.48 15.13 -6.77
CA GLU A 52 -10.90 15.38 -6.57
C GLU A 52 -11.25 15.11 -5.10
N LYS A 53 -11.97 16.04 -4.49
CA LYS A 53 -12.51 15.92 -3.15
C LYS A 53 -13.93 16.49 -3.11
N ASP A 54 -14.88 15.75 -2.53
CA ASP A 54 -16.28 16.15 -2.41
C ASP A 54 -16.91 16.56 -3.77
N GLY A 55 -16.50 15.90 -4.86
CA GLY A 55 -16.93 16.21 -6.22
C GLY A 55 -16.31 17.46 -6.84
N ALA A 56 -15.40 18.13 -6.14
CA ALA A 56 -14.69 19.30 -6.65
C ALA A 56 -13.23 18.96 -7.01
N ALA A 57 -12.79 19.43 -8.17
CA ALA A 57 -11.39 19.32 -8.58
C ALA A 57 -10.54 20.38 -7.89
N ALA A 58 -9.36 19.98 -7.43
CA ALA A 58 -8.38 20.86 -6.83
C ALA A 58 -6.95 20.44 -7.23
N SER A 59 -5.98 21.32 -7.01
CA SER A 59 -4.57 20.98 -7.22
C SER A 59 -3.68 21.58 -6.15
N ILE A 60 -2.50 20.98 -5.99
CA ILE A 60 -1.43 21.48 -5.12
C ILE A 60 -0.10 21.46 -5.88
N PRO A 61 0.75 22.47 -5.68
CA PRO A 61 2.09 22.46 -6.25
C PRO A 61 2.93 21.35 -5.60
N ALA A 62 3.70 20.65 -6.42
CA ALA A 62 4.58 19.58 -5.97
C ALA A 62 5.79 19.46 -6.91
N ASP A 63 6.99 19.60 -6.36
CA ASP A 63 8.24 19.40 -7.10
C ASP A 63 8.54 17.89 -7.28
N SER A 64 8.07 17.09 -6.35
CA SER A 64 8.21 15.61 -6.36
C SER A 64 6.95 14.95 -5.82
N VAL A 65 6.63 13.78 -6.38
CA VAL A 65 5.49 12.96 -5.95
C VAL A 65 5.98 11.58 -5.57
N ILE A 66 5.61 11.12 -4.38
CA ILE A 66 5.88 9.76 -3.90
C ILE A 66 4.55 9.00 -3.91
N LEU A 67 4.51 7.89 -4.64
CA LEU A 67 3.35 7.01 -4.69
C LEU A 67 3.45 5.96 -3.57
N ALA A 68 2.46 5.96 -2.66
CA ALA A 68 2.32 5.01 -1.57
C ALA A 68 0.88 4.47 -1.53
N VAL A 69 0.39 4.02 -2.69
CA VAL A 69 -1.02 3.64 -2.92
C VAL A 69 -1.29 2.15 -2.74
N GLY A 70 -0.37 1.43 -2.10
CA GLY A 70 -0.44 -0.02 -1.85
C GLY A 70 0.15 -0.85 -2.98
N TYR A 71 -0.01 -2.15 -2.86
CA TYR A 71 0.49 -3.16 -3.79
C TYR A 71 -0.65 -4.01 -4.31
N ARG A 72 -0.41 -4.74 -5.38
CA ARG A 72 -1.28 -5.78 -5.92
C ARG A 72 -0.51 -7.08 -5.97
N GLU A 73 -1.23 -8.17 -5.79
CA GLU A 73 -0.70 -9.51 -5.96
C GLU A 73 -0.25 -9.72 -7.41
N GLU A 74 0.93 -10.31 -7.61
CA GLU A 74 1.46 -10.68 -8.92
C GLU A 74 1.57 -12.20 -9.00
N LYS A 75 0.65 -12.82 -9.74
CA LYS A 75 0.48 -14.28 -9.83
C LYS A 75 0.77 -14.84 -11.22
N SER A 76 1.17 -14.00 -12.18
CA SER A 76 1.30 -14.39 -13.59
C SER A 76 2.26 -15.56 -13.80
N LEU A 77 3.37 -15.59 -13.08
CA LEU A 77 4.33 -16.70 -13.16
C LEU A 77 3.75 -18.00 -12.59
N TYR A 78 3.05 -17.91 -11.44
CA TYR A 78 2.38 -19.07 -10.86
C TYR A 78 1.33 -19.64 -11.82
N GLU A 79 0.48 -18.80 -12.40
CA GLU A 79 -0.56 -19.20 -13.37
C GLU A 79 0.01 -19.88 -14.61
N GLN A 80 1.19 -19.46 -15.06
CA GLN A 80 1.88 -20.07 -16.18
C GLN A 80 2.50 -21.44 -15.86
N LEU A 81 2.85 -21.69 -14.62
CA LEU A 81 3.59 -22.87 -14.19
C LEU A 81 2.75 -23.91 -13.44
N GLN A 82 1.61 -23.54 -12.84
CA GLN A 82 0.81 -24.39 -11.94
C GLN A 82 0.38 -25.76 -12.50
N PHE A 83 0.42 -25.97 -13.82
CA PHE A 83 0.15 -27.26 -14.45
C PHE A 83 1.37 -27.83 -15.20
N LYS A 84 2.53 -27.21 -15.06
CA LYS A 84 3.77 -27.62 -15.75
C LYS A 84 4.82 -28.17 -14.80
N VAL A 85 4.72 -27.84 -13.53
CA VAL A 85 5.60 -28.34 -12.49
C VAL A 85 4.75 -29.05 -11.41
N PRO A 86 5.20 -30.17 -10.87
CA PRO A 86 4.42 -30.94 -9.91
C PRO A 86 4.23 -30.17 -8.58
N ASP A 87 5.28 -29.49 -8.12
CA ASP A 87 5.29 -28.79 -6.85
C ASP A 87 5.56 -27.32 -7.08
N ILE A 88 4.52 -26.50 -6.91
CA ILE A 88 4.58 -25.05 -7.01
C ILE A 88 3.75 -24.41 -5.91
N TYR A 89 4.34 -23.45 -5.22
CA TYR A 89 3.72 -22.78 -4.09
C TYR A 89 3.69 -21.27 -4.32
N LEU A 90 2.58 -20.64 -3.96
CA LEU A 90 2.39 -19.21 -4.00
C LEU A 90 2.56 -18.65 -2.59
N LEU A 91 3.50 -17.73 -2.39
CA LEU A 91 3.92 -17.25 -1.07
C LEU A 91 3.89 -15.73 -0.97
N GLY A 92 3.75 -15.24 0.26
CA GLY A 92 3.89 -13.81 0.59
C GLY A 92 2.97 -12.92 -0.23
N ASP A 93 3.48 -11.79 -0.69
CA ASP A 93 2.69 -10.78 -1.42
C ASP A 93 2.17 -11.25 -2.78
N ALA A 94 2.76 -12.29 -3.37
CA ALA A 94 2.22 -12.93 -4.56
C ALA A 94 0.92 -13.71 -4.26
N LYS A 95 0.77 -14.24 -3.04
CA LYS A 95 -0.43 -14.94 -2.55
C LYS A 95 -1.47 -13.96 -2.02
N ASN A 96 -1.02 -13.08 -1.12
CA ASN A 96 -1.85 -12.07 -0.48
C ASN A 96 -0.99 -10.93 0.04
N VAL A 97 -1.18 -9.74 -0.51
CA VAL A 97 -0.42 -8.56 -0.08
C VAL A 97 -0.59 -8.29 1.40
N SER A 98 0.52 -8.27 2.14
CA SER A 98 0.51 -8.09 3.59
C SER A 98 1.81 -7.43 4.07
N ASN A 99 2.50 -8.01 5.04
CA ASN A 99 3.78 -7.54 5.56
C ASN A 99 4.84 -8.65 5.55
N ILE A 100 6.08 -8.26 5.80
CA ILE A 100 7.23 -9.17 5.79
C ILE A 100 7.05 -10.36 6.75
N MET A 101 6.41 -10.15 7.90
CA MET A 101 6.18 -11.21 8.88
C MET A 101 5.33 -12.34 8.29
N TYR A 102 4.22 -12.02 7.64
CA TYR A 102 3.37 -13.03 7.00
C TYR A 102 4.07 -13.72 5.83
N ALA A 103 4.88 -12.99 5.06
CA ALA A 103 5.67 -13.59 3.98
C ALA A 103 6.68 -14.62 4.52
N ILE A 104 7.34 -14.32 5.64
CA ILE A 104 8.26 -15.26 6.32
C ILE A 104 7.50 -16.46 6.86
N TRP A 105 6.35 -16.27 7.49
CA TRP A 105 5.53 -17.35 8.01
C TRP A 105 5.00 -18.26 6.91
N ASP A 106 4.48 -17.72 5.81
CA ASP A 106 4.08 -18.50 4.64
C ASP A 106 5.24 -19.37 4.12
N ALA A 107 6.43 -18.78 3.99
CA ALA A 107 7.62 -19.49 3.52
C ALA A 107 8.03 -20.63 4.50
N PHE A 108 7.96 -20.36 5.80
CA PHE A 108 8.27 -21.37 6.84
C PHE A 108 7.28 -22.53 6.80
N GLU A 109 5.98 -22.25 6.69
CA GLU A 109 4.94 -23.27 6.59
C GLU A 109 5.15 -24.17 5.38
N VAL A 110 5.40 -23.59 4.21
CA VAL A 110 5.64 -24.38 2.99
C VAL A 110 6.93 -25.18 3.13
N ALA A 111 8.02 -24.58 3.61
CA ALA A 111 9.31 -25.27 3.74
C ALA A 111 9.23 -26.49 4.69
N ASN A 112 8.38 -26.46 5.70
CA ASN A 112 8.18 -27.60 6.61
C ASN A 112 7.30 -28.72 6.02
N HIS A 113 6.67 -28.50 4.88
CA HIS A 113 5.82 -29.48 4.19
C HIS A 113 6.40 -29.93 2.85
N LEU A 114 7.62 -29.52 2.54
CA LEU A 114 8.38 -30.05 1.40
C LEU A 114 9.05 -31.35 1.82
N ASP A 115 8.65 -32.47 1.23
CA ASP A 115 9.28 -33.80 1.40
C ASP A 115 10.53 -33.94 0.50
#